data_152255129dc4f3a164e286685ec8d3d5
#
_entry.id   152255129dc4f3a164e286685ec8d3d5
#
_cell.length_a   1.000
_cell.length_b   1.000
_cell.length_c   1.000
_cell.angle_alpha   90.00
_cell.angle_beta   90.00
_cell.angle_gamma   90.00
#
_symmetry.space_group_name_H-M   'P 1'
#
loop_
_entity.id
_entity.type
_entity.pdbx_description
1 polymer ?
#
loop_
_entity_poly.entity_id
_entity_poly.type
_entity_poly.pdbx_seq_one_letter_code
_entity_poly.pdbx_strand_id
1 'polypeptide(L)'
;MIKNTLIAFFLLILLSTNSYSAGTSSDSDSNNANNYSKAVKLVKAAKKYENDGKVEKANKRYMKALKLLIKSNKSKPNKADTLNYLGFTTRKLGDFETGEKYYLQGLAIEPNHIGINAVSYTHLTLPTKRIV
;
A
#
# COMPACT_ATOMS: atom_id res chain seq x y z
N MET A 1 -11.26 57.28 33.99
CA MET A 1 -11.18 57.00 32.54
C MET A 1 -10.34 55.76 32.15
N ILE A 2 -9.91 54.94 33.09
CA ILE A 2 -9.05 53.75 32.77
C ILE A 2 -9.84 52.41 32.79
N LYS A 3 -11.07 52.41 33.26
CA LYS A 3 -11.88 51.17 33.39
C LYS A 3 -12.55 50.69 32.10
N ASN A 4 -12.73 51.56 31.10
CA ASN A 4 -13.44 51.19 29.87
C ASN A 4 -12.52 50.70 28.74
N THR A 5 -11.24 50.97 28.83
CA THR A 5 -10.25 50.51 27.82
C THR A 5 -9.82 49.05 28.02
N LEU A 6 -9.90 48.55 29.25
CA LEU A 6 -9.56 47.17 29.59
C LEU A 6 -10.62 46.14 29.14
N ILE A 7 -11.90 46.58 29.09
CA ILE A 7 -13.00 45.71 28.66
C ILE A 7 -13.00 45.54 27.14
N ALA A 8 -12.59 46.56 26.38
CA ALA A 8 -12.49 46.49 24.93
C ALA A 8 -11.36 45.58 24.47
N PHE A 9 -10.27 45.50 25.24
CA PHE A 9 -9.14 44.64 24.89
C PHE A 9 -9.40 43.16 25.20
N PHE A 10 -10.24 42.84 26.16
CA PHE A 10 -10.60 41.48 26.52
C PHE A 10 -11.63 40.86 25.57
N LEU A 11 -12.43 41.69 24.90
CA LEU A 11 -13.44 41.21 23.93
C LEU A 11 -12.82 40.84 22.55
N LEU A 12 -11.62 41.34 22.25
CA LEU A 12 -10.95 41.09 20.97
C LEU A 12 -10.18 39.76 20.93
N ILE A 13 -9.97 39.14 22.10
CA ILE A 13 -9.21 37.85 22.20
C ILE A 13 -10.13 36.64 22.04
N LEU A 14 -11.45 36.81 22.10
CA LEU A 14 -12.42 35.70 22.00
C LEU A 14 -12.87 35.38 20.57
N LEU A 15 -12.35 36.06 19.55
CA LEU A 15 -12.69 35.82 18.14
C LEU A 15 -11.57 35.14 17.32
N SER A 16 -10.52 34.66 17.97
CA SER A 16 -9.63 33.69 17.34
C SER A 16 -10.20 32.26 17.48
N THR A 17 -11.36 32.04 16.86
CA THR A 17 -11.75 30.68 16.52
C THR A 17 -10.71 30.15 15.55
N ASN A 18 -9.76 29.37 16.05
CA ASN A 18 -8.97 28.50 15.23
C ASN A 18 -9.95 27.64 14.42
N SER A 19 -10.19 28.04 13.19
CA SER A 19 -10.74 27.15 12.19
C SER A 19 -9.75 26.04 12.02
N TYR A 20 -9.85 24.99 12.83
CA TYR A 20 -9.29 23.70 12.49
C TYR A 20 -10.04 23.26 11.25
N SER A 21 -9.45 23.57 10.10
CA SER A 21 -9.83 22.96 8.85
C SER A 21 -9.58 21.47 9.00
N ALA A 22 -10.63 20.72 9.31
CA ALA A 22 -10.67 19.28 9.17
C ALA A 22 -10.68 18.95 7.67
N GLY A 23 -9.53 19.14 7.02
CA GLY A 23 -9.37 18.99 5.58
C GLY A 23 -8.11 18.24 5.23
N THR A 24 -7.88 17.03 5.80
CA THR A 24 -6.73 16.21 5.42
C THR A 24 -7.04 14.73 5.16
N SER A 25 -8.30 14.33 5.17
CA SER A 25 -8.66 12.96 4.82
C SER A 25 -8.74 12.70 3.30
N SER A 26 -9.02 13.73 2.50
CA SER A 26 -9.12 13.58 1.04
C SER A 26 -7.75 13.50 0.34
N ASP A 27 -6.74 14.21 0.84
CA ASP A 27 -5.40 14.19 0.22
C ASP A 27 -4.65 12.89 0.49
N SER A 28 -4.83 12.28 1.64
CA SER A 28 -4.23 10.98 1.94
C SER A 28 -4.86 9.85 1.10
N ASP A 29 -6.16 9.92 0.83
CA ASP A 29 -6.88 8.94 0.04
C ASP A 29 -6.51 9.01 -1.44
N SER A 30 -6.42 10.21 -2.00
CA SER A 30 -6.00 10.42 -3.39
C SER A 30 -4.55 9.98 -3.61
N ASN A 31 -3.65 10.28 -2.67
CA ASN A 31 -2.26 9.86 -2.73
C ASN A 31 -2.10 8.34 -2.59
N ASN A 32 -2.91 7.69 -1.76
CA ASN A 32 -2.90 6.25 -1.59
C ASN A 32 -3.40 5.53 -2.84
N ALA A 33 -4.54 5.92 -3.39
CA ALA A 33 -5.06 5.39 -4.65
C ALA A 33 -4.05 5.59 -5.80
N ASN A 34 -3.35 6.72 -5.82
CA ASN A 34 -2.31 7.03 -6.77
C ASN A 34 -1.09 6.10 -6.61
N ASN A 35 -0.61 5.86 -5.36
CA ASN A 35 0.50 4.95 -5.09
C ASN A 35 0.18 3.52 -5.49
N TYR A 36 -0.98 3.00 -5.14
CA TYR A 36 -1.45 1.68 -5.54
C TYR A 36 -1.53 1.54 -7.07
N SER A 37 -2.22 2.46 -7.73
CA SER A 37 -2.38 2.44 -9.19
C SER A 37 -1.03 2.51 -9.93
N LYS A 38 -0.12 3.36 -9.49
CA LYS A 38 1.25 3.43 -10.04
C LYS A 38 2.01 2.12 -9.83
N ALA A 39 1.89 1.52 -8.66
CA ALA A 39 2.54 0.24 -8.37
C ALA A 39 2.03 -0.88 -9.28
N VAL A 40 0.71 -0.99 -9.46
CA VAL A 40 0.10 -1.98 -10.37
C VAL A 40 0.61 -1.81 -11.81
N LYS A 41 0.72 -0.57 -12.30
CA LYS A 41 1.29 -0.29 -13.63
C LYS A 41 2.75 -0.74 -13.73
N LEU A 42 3.54 -0.51 -12.67
CA LEU A 42 4.94 -0.95 -12.62
C LEU A 42 5.07 -2.48 -12.60
N VAL A 43 4.19 -3.18 -11.87
CA VAL A 43 4.14 -4.65 -11.86
C VAL A 43 3.80 -5.20 -13.25
N LYS A 44 2.82 -4.61 -13.95
CA LYS A 44 2.48 -5.00 -15.32
C LYS A 44 3.66 -4.81 -16.27
N ALA A 45 4.36 -3.66 -16.17
CA ALA A 45 5.56 -3.40 -16.95
C ALA A 45 6.71 -4.36 -16.60
N ALA A 46 6.89 -4.71 -15.33
CA ALA A 46 7.89 -5.68 -14.89
C ALA A 46 7.64 -7.07 -15.49
N LYS A 47 6.40 -7.55 -15.44
CA LYS A 47 6.00 -8.82 -16.08
C LYS A 47 6.32 -8.85 -17.57
N LYS A 48 6.07 -7.74 -18.28
CA LYS A 48 6.43 -7.64 -19.69
C LYS A 48 7.94 -7.76 -19.91
N TYR A 49 8.75 -7.04 -19.13
CA TYR A 49 10.21 -7.16 -19.21
C TYR A 49 10.71 -8.55 -18.85
N GLU A 50 10.10 -9.22 -17.89
CA GLU A 50 10.41 -10.59 -17.50
C GLU A 50 10.14 -11.56 -18.68
N ASN A 51 8.98 -11.43 -19.33
CA ASN A 51 8.62 -12.23 -20.50
C ASN A 51 9.56 -11.97 -21.69
N ASP A 52 10.08 -10.76 -21.83
CA ASP A 52 11.07 -10.40 -22.84
C ASP A 52 12.51 -10.85 -22.46
N GLY A 53 12.71 -11.55 -21.35
CA GLY A 53 14.01 -11.97 -20.84
C GLY A 53 14.87 -10.85 -20.25
N LYS A 54 14.31 -9.65 -20.05
CA LYS A 54 15.00 -8.48 -19.51
C LYS A 54 14.91 -8.40 -17.98
N VAL A 55 15.48 -9.40 -17.31
CA VAL A 55 15.32 -9.63 -15.86
C VAL A 55 15.75 -8.43 -15.02
N GLU A 56 16.86 -7.79 -15.33
CA GLU A 56 17.30 -6.60 -14.57
C GLU A 56 16.29 -5.43 -14.65
N LYS A 57 15.72 -5.21 -15.83
CA LYS A 57 14.70 -4.18 -16.01
C LYS A 57 13.42 -4.53 -15.26
N ALA A 58 13.04 -5.81 -15.26
CA ALA A 58 11.92 -6.30 -14.48
C ALA A 58 12.15 -6.06 -12.98
N ASN A 59 13.30 -6.47 -12.44
CA ASN A 59 13.63 -6.30 -11.03
C ASN A 59 13.63 -4.84 -10.59
N LYS A 60 14.18 -3.92 -11.41
CA LYS A 60 14.10 -2.47 -11.13
C LYS A 60 12.66 -1.98 -11.02
N ARG A 61 11.75 -2.49 -11.86
CA ARG A 61 10.32 -2.14 -11.81
C ARG A 61 9.64 -2.75 -10.60
N TYR A 62 9.91 -4.00 -10.27
CA TYR A 62 9.40 -4.65 -9.06
C TYR A 62 9.84 -3.92 -7.78
N MET A 63 11.10 -3.51 -7.67
CA MET A 63 11.57 -2.72 -6.52
C MET A 63 10.84 -1.37 -6.38
N LYS A 64 10.60 -0.67 -7.49
CA LYS A 64 9.83 0.58 -7.46
C LYS A 64 8.38 0.34 -7.07
N ALA A 65 7.76 -0.73 -7.58
CA ALA A 65 6.40 -1.12 -7.23
C ALA A 65 6.30 -1.46 -5.74
N LEU A 66 7.23 -2.25 -5.21
CA LEU A 66 7.27 -2.62 -3.79
C LEU A 66 7.28 -1.39 -2.87
N LYS A 67 8.12 -0.40 -3.17
CA LYS A 67 8.17 0.85 -2.40
C LYS A 67 6.83 1.60 -2.37
N LEU A 68 6.13 1.65 -3.50
CA LEU A 68 4.82 2.30 -3.59
C LEU A 68 3.72 1.48 -2.88
N LEU A 69 3.78 0.15 -2.97
CA LEU A 69 2.84 -0.74 -2.27
C LEU A 69 2.98 -0.65 -0.75
N ILE A 70 4.22 -0.58 -0.25
CA ILE A 70 4.49 -0.37 1.18
C ILE A 70 3.89 0.97 1.63
N LYS A 71 4.09 2.04 0.86
CA LYS A 71 3.46 3.35 1.17
C LYS A 71 1.93 3.27 1.15
N SER A 72 1.36 2.60 0.16
CA SER A 72 -0.08 2.40 0.06
C SER A 72 -0.62 1.61 1.25
N ASN A 73 0.04 0.52 1.63
CA ASN A 73 -0.37 -0.30 2.77
C ASN A 73 -0.23 0.43 4.11
N LYS A 74 0.78 1.31 4.24
CA LYS A 74 0.95 2.16 5.43
C LYS A 74 -0.18 3.19 5.56
N SER A 75 -0.62 3.79 4.45
CA SER A 75 -1.70 4.78 4.45
C SER A 75 -3.08 4.15 4.66
N LYS A 76 -3.33 3.02 4.02
CA LYS A 76 -4.57 2.24 4.14
C LYS A 76 -4.22 0.78 4.34
N PRO A 77 -4.00 0.34 5.59
CA PRO A 77 -3.70 -1.05 5.89
C PRO A 77 -4.91 -1.96 5.64
N ASN A 78 -4.67 -3.25 5.63
CA ASN A 78 -5.70 -4.29 5.58
C ASN A 78 -6.56 -4.27 4.30
N LYS A 79 -5.93 -4.01 3.16
CA LYS A 79 -6.55 -4.22 1.85
C LYS A 79 -5.98 -5.47 1.20
N ALA A 80 -6.81 -6.48 0.98
CA ALA A 80 -6.39 -7.76 0.41
C ALA A 80 -5.71 -7.60 -0.95
N ASP A 81 -6.22 -6.73 -1.83
CA ASP A 81 -5.56 -6.41 -3.10
C ASP A 81 -4.14 -5.87 -2.94
N THR A 82 -3.94 -4.95 -1.98
CA THR A 82 -2.60 -4.39 -1.73
C THR A 82 -1.65 -5.46 -1.20
N LEU A 83 -2.12 -6.30 -0.29
CA LEU A 83 -1.37 -7.43 0.27
C LEU A 83 -1.06 -8.48 -0.79
N ASN A 84 -1.97 -8.73 -1.73
CA ASN A 84 -1.72 -9.59 -2.89
C ASN A 84 -0.56 -9.08 -3.73
N TYR A 85 -0.55 -7.80 -4.10
CA TYR A 85 0.55 -7.22 -4.87
C TYR A 85 1.86 -7.12 -4.07
N LEU A 86 1.80 -6.89 -2.76
CA LEU A 86 2.97 -6.95 -1.87
C LEU A 86 3.56 -8.36 -1.87
N GLY A 87 2.74 -9.37 -1.65
CA GLY A 87 3.16 -10.78 -1.68
C GLY A 87 3.79 -11.15 -3.02
N PHE A 88 3.12 -10.83 -4.12
CA PHE A 88 3.61 -11.12 -5.47
C PHE A 88 4.96 -10.45 -5.74
N THR A 89 5.05 -9.14 -5.48
CA THR A 89 6.25 -8.34 -5.80
C THR A 89 7.44 -8.75 -4.95
N THR A 90 7.22 -9.01 -3.67
CA THR A 90 8.26 -9.47 -2.72
C THR A 90 8.82 -10.82 -3.13
N ARG A 91 7.96 -11.76 -3.55
CA ARG A 91 8.40 -13.07 -4.08
C ARG A 91 9.16 -12.95 -5.38
N LYS A 92 8.76 -12.06 -6.29
CA LYS A 92 9.49 -11.80 -7.54
C LYS A 92 10.90 -11.27 -7.29
N LEU A 93 11.12 -10.62 -6.17
CA LEU A 93 12.44 -10.14 -5.74
C LEU A 93 13.23 -11.18 -4.92
N GLY A 94 12.68 -12.38 -4.71
CA GLY A 94 13.36 -13.51 -4.06
C GLY A 94 13.07 -13.70 -2.57
N ASP A 95 12.31 -12.81 -1.94
CA ASP A 95 11.89 -12.97 -0.55
C ASP A 95 10.54 -13.71 -0.47
N PHE A 96 10.63 -15.03 -0.49
CA PHE A 96 9.46 -15.91 -0.49
C PHE A 96 8.73 -15.92 0.85
N GLU A 97 9.47 -15.88 1.95
CA GLU A 97 8.90 -15.93 3.30
C GLU A 97 8.04 -14.69 3.61
N THR A 98 8.59 -13.49 3.36
CA THR A 98 7.82 -12.26 3.54
C THR A 98 6.64 -12.17 2.56
N GLY A 99 6.83 -12.64 1.34
CA GLY A 99 5.76 -12.70 0.35
C GLY A 99 4.60 -13.58 0.79
N GLU A 100 4.88 -14.74 1.38
CA GLU A 100 3.87 -15.63 1.93
C GLU A 100 3.12 -15.00 3.12
N LYS A 101 3.83 -14.33 4.03
CA LYS A 101 3.20 -13.59 5.13
C LYS A 101 2.18 -12.57 4.63
N TYR A 102 2.48 -11.83 3.55
CA TYR A 102 1.53 -10.90 2.96
C TYR A 102 0.29 -11.61 2.39
N TYR A 103 0.45 -12.75 1.74
CA TYR A 103 -0.69 -13.53 1.25
C TYR A 103 -1.57 -14.05 2.38
N LEU A 104 -0.98 -14.58 3.45
CA LEU A 104 -1.72 -15.06 4.61
C LEU A 104 -2.50 -13.93 5.29
N GLN A 105 -1.89 -12.74 5.43
CA GLN A 105 -2.59 -11.55 5.91
C GLN A 105 -3.77 -11.18 5.02
N GLY A 106 -3.59 -11.24 3.69
CA GLY A 106 -4.66 -10.96 2.74
C GLY A 106 -5.81 -11.95 2.84
N LEU A 107 -5.53 -13.24 2.98
CA LEU A 107 -6.54 -14.29 3.17
C LEU A 107 -7.24 -14.19 4.53
N ALA A 108 -6.58 -13.70 5.57
CA ALA A 108 -7.21 -13.44 6.86
C ALA A 108 -8.28 -12.33 6.76
N ILE A 109 -8.11 -11.38 5.82
CA ILE A 109 -9.08 -10.31 5.58
C ILE A 109 -10.16 -10.76 4.60
N GLU A 110 -9.75 -11.40 3.51
CA GLU A 110 -10.62 -11.85 2.43
C GLU A 110 -10.26 -13.29 2.05
N PRO A 111 -10.89 -14.30 2.70
CA PRO A 111 -10.56 -15.72 2.49
C PRO A 111 -10.76 -16.19 1.04
N ASN A 112 -11.68 -15.56 0.32
CA ASN A 112 -12.01 -15.89 -1.07
C ASN A 112 -11.32 -15.00 -2.09
N HIS A 113 -10.25 -14.29 -1.72
CA HIS A 113 -9.52 -13.40 -2.62
C HIS A 113 -8.92 -14.18 -3.80
N ILE A 114 -9.43 -13.97 -5.01
CA ILE A 114 -9.11 -14.76 -6.21
C ILE A 114 -7.60 -14.74 -6.51
N GLY A 115 -6.99 -13.55 -6.48
CA GLY A 115 -5.56 -13.39 -6.81
C GLY A 115 -4.64 -14.12 -5.84
N ILE A 116 -4.93 -14.09 -4.54
CA ILE A 116 -4.11 -14.77 -3.53
C ILE A 116 -4.30 -16.28 -3.62
N ASN A 117 -5.54 -16.74 -3.72
CA ASN A 117 -5.84 -18.17 -3.82
C ASN A 117 -5.21 -18.79 -5.08
N ALA A 118 -5.23 -18.10 -6.22
CA ALA A 118 -4.58 -18.57 -7.43
C ALA A 118 -3.08 -18.81 -7.26
N VAL A 119 -2.39 -17.97 -6.48
CA VAL A 119 -0.96 -18.16 -6.18
C VAL A 119 -0.73 -19.29 -5.19
N SER A 120 -1.56 -19.41 -4.16
CA SER A 120 -1.46 -20.46 -3.15
C SER A 120 -1.62 -21.85 -3.76
N TYR A 121 -2.55 -22.02 -4.70
CA TYR A 121 -2.73 -23.30 -5.40
C TYR A 121 -1.50 -23.72 -6.21
N THR A 122 -0.82 -22.80 -6.88
CA THR A 122 0.38 -23.12 -7.67
C THR A 122 1.59 -23.49 -6.82
N HIS A 123 1.65 -23.06 -5.55
CA HIS A 123 2.77 -23.31 -4.65
C HIS A 123 2.55 -24.48 -3.70
N LEU A 124 1.32 -24.77 -3.29
CA LEU A 124 1.00 -25.92 -2.43
C LEU A 124 1.04 -27.25 -3.19
N THR A 125 0.91 -27.22 -4.53
CA THR A 125 0.95 -28.43 -5.35
C THR A 125 2.36 -28.81 -5.85
N LEU A 126 3.37 -27.99 -5.65
CA LEU A 126 4.75 -28.24 -6.11
C LEU A 126 5.69 -28.96 -5.14
N PRO A 127 5.48 -29.02 -3.79
CA PRO A 127 6.44 -29.66 -2.90
C PRO A 127 6.40 -31.20 -2.90
N THR A 128 5.34 -31.83 -3.41
CA THR A 128 5.18 -33.29 -3.31
C THR A 128 5.96 -34.09 -4.32
N LYS A 129 6.74 -33.47 -5.20
CA LYS A 129 7.59 -34.19 -6.16
C LYS A 129 9.06 -34.27 -5.77
N ARG A 130 9.40 -34.14 -4.51
CA ARG A 130 10.77 -34.35 -4.05
C ARG A 130 10.82 -35.36 -2.90
N ILE A 131 10.26 -36.55 -3.14
CA ILE A 131 10.60 -37.74 -2.36
C ILE A 131 10.73 -38.87 -3.37
N VAL A 132 11.88 -39.00 -3.89
CA VAL A 132 12.48 -40.30 -4.31
C VAL A 132 13.97 -40.15 -4.10
#